data_040a5b58c5cc599e45045687849db25c
#
_entry.id   040a5b58c5cc599e45045687849db25c
#
_cell.length_a   1.000
_cell.length_b   1.000
_cell.length_c   1.000
_cell.angle_alpha   90.00
_cell.angle_beta   90.00
_cell.angle_gamma   90.00
#
_symmetry.space_group_name_H-M   'P 1'
#
loop_
_entity.id
_entity.type
_entity.pdbx_description
1 polymer ?
#
loop_
_entity_poly.entity_id
_entity_poly.type
_entity_poly.pdbx_seq_one_letter_code
_entity_poly.pdbx_strand_id
1 'polypeptide(L)'
;AVRKLTDNRFLNLYEMDALDQKGQPFSYYFASRNPEDQLPLKTGEVPKNGIVIYALLKEDPSRLVMIRQYRYPLNDYLYELPAGLIDPGETPGEAAAREMKEETGLSFIPAEGVDPGFTKPYFLGAGLTDETSTSVFGYADGSISTAFAESTETIEVLTVDKKEAVRILREERVSLRAA
;
A
#
# COMPACT_ATOMS: atom_id res chain seq x y z
N ALA A 1 -19.84 13.80 -16.92
CA ALA A 1 -19.92 12.34 -17.14
C ALA A 1 -18.59 11.70 -16.77
N VAL A 2 -18.58 10.39 -16.45
CA VAL A 2 -17.38 9.57 -16.25
C VAL A 2 -17.44 8.42 -17.25
N ARG A 3 -16.32 8.10 -17.86
CA ARG A 3 -16.20 7.03 -18.87
C ARG A 3 -15.03 6.12 -18.50
N LYS A 4 -15.27 4.81 -18.42
CA LYS A 4 -14.22 3.80 -18.32
C LYS A 4 -13.56 3.64 -19.69
N LEU A 5 -12.25 3.82 -19.79
CA LEU A 5 -11.50 3.77 -21.05
C LEU A 5 -10.83 2.42 -21.29
N THR A 6 -10.55 1.64 -20.24
CA THR A 6 -9.91 0.32 -20.35
C THR A 6 -10.75 -0.72 -19.60
N ASP A 7 -10.52 -2.00 -19.90
CA ASP A 7 -11.20 -3.11 -19.23
C ASP A 7 -10.16 -4.15 -18.78
N ASN A 8 -9.27 -3.73 -17.86
CA ASN A 8 -8.26 -4.58 -17.26
C ASN A 8 -8.77 -5.15 -15.92
N ARG A 9 -8.23 -6.32 -15.56
CA ARG A 9 -8.66 -7.04 -14.35
C ARG A 9 -8.41 -6.24 -13.06
N PHE A 10 -7.29 -5.53 -12.95
CA PHE A 10 -6.82 -4.96 -11.68
C PHE A 10 -6.85 -3.44 -11.60
N LEU A 11 -6.70 -2.75 -12.74
CA LEU A 11 -6.59 -1.29 -12.78
C LEU A 11 -7.15 -0.78 -14.09
N ASN A 12 -8.03 0.21 -14.01
CA ASN A 12 -8.64 0.81 -15.20
C ASN A 12 -8.39 2.31 -15.26
N LEU A 13 -8.25 2.81 -16.48
CA LEU A 13 -8.20 4.24 -16.77
C LEU A 13 -9.64 4.76 -16.97
N TYR A 14 -9.89 5.90 -16.37
CA TYR A 14 -11.15 6.64 -16.48
C TYR A 14 -10.90 8.04 -17.01
N GLU A 15 -11.86 8.54 -17.78
CA GLU A 15 -11.96 9.95 -18.19
C GLU A 15 -13.21 10.56 -17.56
N MET A 16 -13.10 11.77 -17.04
CA MET A 16 -14.22 12.50 -16.51
C MET A 16 -14.30 13.90 -17.12
N ASP A 17 -15.53 14.36 -17.40
CA ASP A 17 -15.78 15.75 -17.75
C ASP A 17 -15.75 16.59 -16.48
N ALA A 18 -14.88 17.58 -16.43
CA ALA A 18 -14.72 18.50 -15.32
C ALA A 18 -14.85 19.96 -15.78
N LEU A 19 -15.02 20.86 -14.84
CA LEU A 19 -15.01 22.30 -15.08
C LEU A 19 -13.84 22.93 -14.31
N ASP A 20 -13.13 23.83 -14.94
CA ASP A 20 -12.10 24.63 -14.27
C ASP A 20 -12.73 25.71 -13.35
N GLN A 21 -11.89 26.49 -12.66
CA GLN A 21 -12.35 27.55 -11.77
C GLN A 21 -13.12 28.69 -12.50
N LYS A 22 -13.00 28.77 -13.83
CA LYS A 22 -13.71 29.73 -14.68
C LYS A 22 -14.96 29.15 -15.34
N GLY A 23 -15.30 27.89 -14.99
CA GLY A 23 -16.43 27.18 -15.58
C GLY A 23 -16.15 26.63 -16.99
N GLN A 24 -14.88 26.58 -17.45
CA GLN A 24 -14.55 26.01 -18.76
C GLN A 24 -14.43 24.49 -18.66
N PRO A 25 -15.02 23.76 -19.62
CA PRO A 25 -14.95 22.30 -19.61
C PRO A 25 -13.55 21.78 -19.97
N PHE A 26 -13.11 20.73 -19.30
CA PHE A 26 -11.91 19.97 -19.64
C PHE A 26 -12.05 18.50 -19.27
N SER A 27 -11.25 17.62 -19.91
CA SER A 27 -11.19 16.22 -19.56
C SER A 27 -10.12 15.98 -18.50
N TYR A 28 -10.50 15.25 -17.43
CA TYR A 28 -9.55 14.78 -16.41
C TYR A 28 -9.43 13.26 -16.49
N TYR A 29 -8.19 12.74 -16.36
CA TYR A 29 -7.90 11.32 -16.44
C TYR A 29 -7.36 10.81 -15.11
N PHE A 30 -7.83 9.64 -14.69
CA PHE A 30 -7.36 9.00 -13.47
C PHE A 30 -7.45 7.47 -13.60
N ALA A 31 -6.64 6.78 -12.79
CA ALA A 31 -6.68 5.33 -12.68
C ALA A 31 -7.44 4.91 -11.42
N SER A 32 -8.21 3.82 -11.50
CA SER A 32 -8.91 3.25 -10.36
C SER A 32 -8.96 1.73 -10.41
N ARG A 33 -8.90 1.10 -9.22
CA ARG A 33 -9.21 -0.32 -9.03
C ARG A 33 -10.69 -0.56 -8.82
N ASN A 34 -11.42 0.48 -8.43
CA ASN A 34 -12.85 0.39 -8.15
C ASN A 34 -13.67 0.27 -9.43
N PRO A 35 -14.76 -0.50 -9.44
CA PRO A 35 -15.73 -0.46 -10.54
C PRO A 35 -16.37 0.92 -10.61
N GLU A 36 -16.93 1.23 -11.79
CA GLU A 36 -17.41 2.59 -12.08
C GLU A 36 -18.49 3.09 -11.11
N ASP A 37 -19.36 2.21 -10.64
CA ASP A 37 -20.44 2.51 -9.70
C ASP A 37 -19.95 2.72 -8.26
N GLN A 38 -18.73 2.27 -7.93
CA GLN A 38 -18.09 2.40 -6.61
C GLN A 38 -17.00 3.47 -6.58
N LEU A 39 -16.82 4.23 -7.64
CA LEU A 39 -15.85 5.33 -7.64
C LEU A 39 -16.17 6.35 -6.54
N PRO A 40 -15.20 6.83 -5.76
CA PRO A 40 -15.39 7.84 -4.71
C PRO A 40 -16.14 9.09 -5.17
N LEU A 41 -15.89 9.52 -6.40
CA LEU A 41 -16.57 10.67 -7.01
C LEU A 41 -18.08 10.45 -7.20
N LYS A 42 -18.55 9.19 -7.19
CA LYS A 42 -19.99 8.84 -7.28
C LYS A 42 -20.60 8.52 -5.91
N THR A 43 -19.84 7.83 -5.06
CA THR A 43 -20.32 7.34 -3.76
C THR A 43 -20.13 8.37 -2.64
N GLY A 44 -19.10 9.22 -2.75
CA GLY A 44 -18.63 10.07 -1.65
C GLY A 44 -17.88 9.32 -0.55
N GLU A 45 -17.67 8.02 -0.72
CA GLU A 45 -16.97 7.19 0.27
C GLU A 45 -15.48 7.10 -0.01
N VAL A 46 -14.68 7.00 1.06
CA VAL A 46 -13.24 6.75 0.95
C VAL A 46 -13.02 5.23 0.79
N PRO A 47 -12.41 4.77 -0.31
CA PRO A 47 -12.19 3.36 -0.52
C PRO A 47 -11.17 2.80 0.48
N LYS A 48 -11.21 1.48 0.71
CA LYS A 48 -10.27 0.74 1.55
C LYS A 48 -9.54 -0.26 0.67
N ASN A 49 -8.59 0.23 -0.13
CA ASN A 49 -7.96 -0.61 -1.15
C ASN A 49 -6.82 -1.46 -0.60
N GLY A 50 -5.97 -0.90 0.26
CA GLY A 50 -4.78 -1.61 0.72
C GLY A 50 -4.32 -1.22 2.11
N ILE A 51 -3.27 -1.91 2.55
CA ILE A 51 -2.58 -1.66 3.81
C ILE A 51 -1.08 -1.46 3.59
N VAL A 52 -0.45 -0.81 4.56
CA VAL A 52 1.00 -0.78 4.75
C VAL A 52 1.31 -1.12 6.20
N ILE A 53 2.32 -1.96 6.43
CA ILE A 53 2.56 -2.58 7.72
C ILE A 53 3.84 -2.01 8.36
N TYR A 54 3.68 -1.33 9.49
CA TYR A 54 4.77 -0.86 10.33
C TYR A 54 4.99 -1.87 11.45
N ALA A 55 5.87 -2.86 11.23
CA ALA A 55 6.13 -3.91 12.19
C ALA A 55 7.57 -3.87 12.72
N LEU A 56 7.71 -3.81 14.04
CA LEU A 56 8.98 -4.02 14.71
C LEU A 56 9.16 -5.50 15.05
N LEU A 57 10.40 -6.00 15.09
CA LEU A 57 10.62 -7.36 15.57
C LEU A 57 10.23 -7.45 17.05
N LYS A 58 9.47 -8.47 17.40
CA LYS A 58 9.00 -8.69 18.78
C LYS A 58 10.16 -8.97 19.74
N GLU A 59 11.16 -9.73 19.29
CA GLU A 59 12.36 -10.05 20.08
C GLU A 59 13.35 -8.90 20.17
N ASP A 60 13.35 -7.98 19.19
CA ASP A 60 14.19 -6.78 19.16
C ASP A 60 13.42 -5.59 18.56
N PRO A 61 12.62 -4.86 19.36
CA PRO A 61 11.82 -3.73 18.87
C PRO A 61 12.63 -2.51 18.39
N SER A 62 13.94 -2.56 18.42
CA SER A 62 14.78 -1.56 17.76
C SER A 62 14.91 -1.78 16.24
N ARG A 63 14.37 -2.89 15.72
CA ARG A 63 14.47 -3.29 14.32
C ARG A 63 13.11 -3.27 13.64
N LEU A 64 13.04 -2.54 12.53
CA LEU A 64 11.87 -2.45 11.65
C LEU A 64 11.96 -3.53 10.56
N VAL A 65 10.86 -4.18 10.26
CA VAL A 65 10.75 -5.09 9.10
C VAL A 65 10.54 -4.23 7.85
N MET A 66 11.39 -4.42 6.87
CA MET A 66 11.30 -3.82 5.55
C MET A 66 11.43 -4.89 4.48
N ILE A 67 11.02 -4.57 3.27
CA ILE A 67 11.22 -5.39 2.08
C ILE A 67 11.95 -4.57 1.01
N ARG A 68 12.69 -5.28 0.15
CA ARG A 68 13.22 -4.75 -1.10
C ARG A 68 12.57 -5.51 -2.24
N GLN A 69 11.64 -4.87 -2.94
CA GLN A 69 10.78 -5.51 -3.95
C GLN A 69 11.07 -4.98 -5.34
N TYR A 70 11.14 -5.88 -6.33
CA TYR A 70 11.21 -5.49 -7.73
C TYR A 70 9.87 -4.93 -8.20
N ARG A 71 9.91 -3.73 -8.79
CA ARG A 71 8.72 -3.04 -9.30
C ARG A 71 8.80 -2.92 -10.83
N TYR A 72 7.98 -3.68 -11.53
CA TYR A 72 7.94 -3.74 -12.99
C TYR A 72 7.86 -2.37 -13.68
N PRO A 73 7.03 -1.38 -13.22
CA PRO A 73 6.98 -0.07 -13.86
C PRO A 73 8.29 0.72 -13.78
N LEU A 74 9.16 0.40 -12.83
CA LEU A 74 10.46 1.06 -12.65
C LEU A 74 11.61 0.25 -13.26
N ASN A 75 11.36 -1.01 -13.58
CA ASN A 75 12.38 -1.99 -13.97
C ASN A 75 13.55 -2.01 -12.97
N ASP A 76 13.24 -1.89 -11.68
CA ASP A 76 14.21 -1.81 -10.59
C ASP A 76 13.59 -2.15 -9.24
N TYR A 77 14.43 -2.28 -8.23
CA TYR A 77 14.03 -2.55 -6.86
C TYR A 77 13.75 -1.27 -6.08
N LEU A 78 12.74 -1.33 -5.21
CA LEU A 78 12.45 -0.33 -4.20
C LEU A 78 12.54 -0.92 -2.79
N TYR A 79 13.01 -0.10 -1.84
CA TYR A 79 12.82 -0.36 -0.42
C TYR A 79 11.44 0.11 0.01
N GLU A 80 10.70 -0.80 0.62
CA GLU A 80 9.30 -0.58 1.01
C GLU A 80 9.05 -1.20 2.39
N LEU A 81 7.92 -0.85 2.99
CA LEU A 81 7.34 -1.63 4.07
C LEU A 81 6.46 -2.73 3.46
N PRO A 82 6.28 -3.88 4.13
CA PRO A 82 5.31 -4.89 3.71
C PRO A 82 3.93 -4.26 3.50
N ALA A 83 3.27 -4.61 2.40
CA ALA A 83 2.04 -3.94 1.99
C ALA A 83 1.26 -4.78 0.98
N GLY A 84 -0.05 -4.75 1.03
CA GLY A 84 -0.88 -5.42 0.05
C GLY A 84 -2.30 -4.89 -0.04
N LEU A 85 -3.11 -5.56 -0.83
CA LEU A 85 -4.52 -5.23 -0.99
C LEU A 85 -5.34 -5.87 0.15
N ILE A 86 -6.45 -5.23 0.49
CA ILE A 86 -7.45 -5.78 1.39
C ILE A 86 -8.43 -6.60 0.55
N ASP A 87 -8.54 -7.89 0.83
CA ASP A 87 -9.48 -8.76 0.15
C ASP A 87 -10.94 -8.49 0.57
N PRO A 88 -11.92 -8.82 -0.27
CA PRO A 88 -13.32 -8.65 0.07
C PRO A 88 -13.69 -9.34 1.39
N GLY A 89 -14.13 -8.56 2.37
CA GLY A 89 -14.52 -9.05 3.70
C GLY A 89 -13.40 -9.07 4.74
N GLU A 90 -12.15 -8.80 4.35
CA GLU A 90 -11.05 -8.66 5.31
C GLU A 90 -11.10 -7.32 6.05
N THR A 91 -10.67 -7.33 7.28
CA THR A 91 -10.27 -6.13 8.02
C THR A 91 -8.80 -5.76 7.69
N PRO A 92 -8.37 -4.49 7.88
CA PRO A 92 -6.97 -4.13 7.72
C PRO A 92 -5.98 -4.97 8.53
N GLY A 93 -6.38 -5.42 9.74
CA GLY A 93 -5.55 -6.28 10.59
C GLY A 93 -5.40 -7.70 10.04
N GLU A 94 -6.46 -8.28 9.48
CA GLU A 94 -6.42 -9.59 8.83
C GLU A 94 -5.58 -9.55 7.56
N ALA A 95 -5.76 -8.53 6.71
CA ALA A 95 -4.92 -8.31 5.55
C ALA A 95 -3.44 -8.16 5.93
N ALA A 96 -3.13 -7.41 7.01
CA ALA A 96 -1.77 -7.26 7.49
C ALA A 96 -1.15 -8.57 7.97
N ALA A 97 -1.94 -9.42 8.64
CA ALA A 97 -1.46 -10.74 9.08
C ALA A 97 -1.18 -11.68 7.90
N ARG A 98 -2.02 -11.66 6.88
CA ARG A 98 -1.85 -12.44 5.65
C ARG A 98 -0.63 -11.96 4.86
N GLU A 99 -0.56 -10.65 4.53
CA GLU A 99 0.54 -10.07 3.73
C GLU A 99 1.91 -10.21 4.42
N MET A 100 1.96 -9.98 5.75
CA MET A 100 3.20 -10.20 6.51
C MET A 100 3.67 -11.64 6.38
N LYS A 101 2.74 -12.62 6.41
CA LYS A 101 3.08 -14.03 6.24
C LYS A 101 3.55 -14.35 4.82
N GLU A 102 2.87 -13.83 3.81
CA GLU A 102 3.16 -14.08 2.40
C GLU A 102 4.50 -13.46 1.99
N GLU A 103 4.70 -12.17 2.26
CA GLU A 103 5.91 -11.45 1.84
C GLU A 103 7.15 -11.78 2.69
N THR A 104 6.99 -12.05 3.98
CA THR A 104 8.13 -12.15 4.91
C THR A 104 8.27 -13.47 5.64
N GLY A 105 7.23 -14.30 5.67
CA GLY A 105 7.17 -15.52 6.48
C GLY A 105 6.91 -15.29 7.97
N LEU A 106 6.92 -14.03 8.43
CA LEU A 106 6.70 -13.67 9.82
C LEU A 106 5.21 -13.65 10.18
N SER A 107 4.90 -13.88 11.44
CA SER A 107 3.54 -13.68 11.99
C SER A 107 3.40 -12.24 12.45
N PHE A 108 2.23 -11.63 12.22
CA PHE A 108 1.93 -10.27 12.65
C PHE A 108 1.12 -10.25 13.93
N ILE A 109 1.50 -9.39 14.87
CA ILE A 109 0.83 -9.15 16.14
C ILE A 109 0.46 -7.67 16.18
N PRO A 110 -0.84 -7.31 16.09
CA PRO A 110 -1.26 -5.91 16.10
C PRO A 110 -0.84 -5.20 17.39
N ALA A 111 -0.43 -3.93 17.28
CA ALA A 111 -0.18 -3.08 18.44
C ALA A 111 -1.51 -2.61 19.04
N GLU A 112 -1.57 -2.61 20.37
CA GLU A 112 -2.72 -2.08 21.10
C GLU A 112 -2.60 -0.55 21.30
N GLY A 113 -3.74 0.14 21.42
CA GLY A 113 -3.81 1.55 21.79
C GLY A 113 -3.32 2.53 20.71
N VAL A 114 -3.22 2.09 19.45
CA VAL A 114 -2.89 2.99 18.33
C VAL A 114 -4.04 3.98 18.12
N ASP A 115 -3.71 5.27 17.99
CA ASP A 115 -4.70 6.31 17.71
C ASP A 115 -5.39 6.03 16.36
N PRO A 116 -6.73 5.96 16.32
CA PRO A 116 -7.50 5.73 15.10
C PRO A 116 -7.22 6.75 13.98
N GLY A 117 -6.73 7.94 14.32
CA GLY A 117 -6.29 8.94 13.37
C GLY A 117 -5.16 8.45 12.46
N PHE A 118 -4.32 7.51 12.92
CA PHE A 118 -3.22 6.95 12.13
C PHE A 118 -3.57 5.67 11.39
N THR A 119 -4.73 5.07 11.65
CA THR A 119 -5.17 3.80 11.06
C THR A 119 -6.38 3.94 10.12
N LYS A 120 -6.66 5.15 9.66
CA LYS A 120 -7.66 5.41 8.62
C LYS A 120 -7.03 5.30 7.22
N PRO A 121 -7.84 5.13 6.14
CA PRO A 121 -7.34 5.18 4.77
C PRO A 121 -6.77 6.56 4.42
N TYR A 122 -5.60 6.59 3.80
CA TYR A 122 -4.97 7.77 3.23
C TYR A 122 -4.79 7.60 1.72
N PHE A 123 -5.03 8.63 0.94
CA PHE A 123 -4.84 8.61 -0.51
C PHE A 123 -3.35 8.55 -0.88
N LEU A 124 -2.99 7.66 -1.81
CA LEU A 124 -1.60 7.45 -2.25
C LEU A 124 -1.15 8.47 -3.30
N GLY A 125 -2.06 8.90 -4.15
CA GLY A 125 -1.72 9.82 -5.24
C GLY A 125 -2.97 10.44 -5.85
N ALA A 126 -3.70 11.27 -5.08
CA ALA A 126 -5.02 11.79 -5.43
C ALA A 126 -5.08 12.61 -6.75
N GLY A 127 -3.94 13.01 -7.31
CA GLY A 127 -3.87 13.60 -8.65
C GLY A 127 -3.88 12.58 -9.80
N LEU A 128 -3.70 11.28 -9.52
CA LEU A 128 -3.60 10.24 -10.54
C LEU A 128 -4.55 9.06 -10.28
N THR A 129 -4.90 8.82 -9.03
CA THR A 129 -5.68 7.64 -8.62
C THR A 129 -6.49 7.94 -7.36
N ASP A 130 -7.59 7.23 -7.18
CA ASP A 130 -8.38 7.21 -5.96
C ASP A 130 -7.92 6.15 -4.96
N GLU A 131 -6.79 5.49 -5.23
CA GLU A 131 -6.24 4.43 -4.38
C GLU A 131 -5.84 4.94 -3.00
N THR A 132 -6.18 4.15 -1.98
CA THR A 132 -5.85 4.43 -0.59
C THR A 132 -5.06 3.31 0.05
N SER A 133 -4.34 3.63 1.12
CA SER A 133 -3.69 2.66 2.00
C SER A 133 -3.96 3.01 3.46
N THR A 134 -4.18 1.99 4.27
CA THR A 134 -4.35 2.08 5.72
C THR A 134 -3.07 1.62 6.40
N SER A 135 -2.52 2.43 7.29
CA SER A 135 -1.36 2.03 8.09
C SER A 135 -1.78 1.07 9.20
N VAL A 136 -1.08 -0.05 9.33
CA VAL A 136 -1.27 -1.05 10.38
C VAL A 136 0.02 -1.19 11.16
N PHE A 137 -0.05 -1.03 12.48
CA PHE A 137 1.11 -1.03 13.38
C PHE A 137 1.13 -2.29 14.23
N GLY A 138 2.32 -2.86 14.45
CA GLY A 138 2.43 -4.06 15.25
C GLY A 138 3.85 -4.59 15.40
N TYR A 139 3.90 -5.86 15.73
CA TYR A 139 5.14 -6.60 15.92
C TYR A 139 5.17 -7.80 14.99
N ALA A 140 6.35 -8.16 14.53
CA ALA A 140 6.62 -9.34 13.73
C ALA A 140 7.34 -10.39 14.58
N ASP A 141 6.90 -11.66 14.48
CA ASP A 141 7.44 -12.78 15.26
C ASP A 141 7.70 -13.99 14.35
N GLY A 142 8.73 -14.77 14.64
CA GLY A 142 9.05 -15.98 13.90
C GLY A 142 10.29 -15.89 13.03
N SER A 143 10.36 -16.70 11.97
CA SER A 143 11.52 -16.78 11.08
C SER A 143 11.19 -16.24 9.69
N ILE A 144 12.11 -15.44 9.14
CA ILE A 144 12.01 -14.91 7.79
C ILE A 144 11.98 -16.05 6.76
N SER A 145 11.05 -15.99 5.83
CA SER A 145 10.91 -16.94 4.73
C SER A 145 10.14 -16.28 3.58
N THR A 146 10.63 -16.44 2.36
CA THR A 146 9.92 -16.03 1.13
C THR A 146 9.18 -17.19 0.45
N ALA A 147 9.04 -18.32 1.13
CA ALA A 147 8.41 -19.54 0.57
C ALA A 147 6.90 -19.36 0.29
N PHE A 148 6.29 -18.30 0.81
CA PHE A 148 4.86 -18.01 0.66
C PHE A 148 4.60 -16.85 -0.31
N ALA A 149 5.66 -16.17 -0.82
CA ALA A 149 5.51 -15.07 -1.76
C ALA A 149 4.84 -15.53 -3.07
N GLU A 150 4.06 -14.64 -3.66
CA GLU A 150 3.45 -14.91 -4.96
C GLU A 150 4.53 -15.08 -6.05
N SER A 151 4.24 -15.90 -7.06
CA SER A 151 5.18 -16.20 -8.15
C SER A 151 5.57 -14.97 -9.00
N THR A 152 4.78 -13.90 -8.92
CA THR A 152 4.98 -12.63 -9.61
C THR A 152 5.78 -11.63 -8.78
N GLU A 153 6.09 -11.95 -7.53
CA GLU A 153 6.78 -11.09 -6.59
C GLU A 153 8.23 -11.53 -6.40
N THR A 154 9.13 -10.58 -6.52
CA THR A 154 10.55 -10.78 -6.18
C THR A 154 10.88 -9.88 -5.00
N ILE A 155 10.92 -10.50 -3.81
CA ILE A 155 11.03 -9.82 -2.52
C ILE A 155 12.28 -10.29 -1.77
N GLU A 156 13.03 -9.35 -1.22
CA GLU A 156 14.08 -9.56 -0.23
C GLU A 156 13.61 -8.96 1.10
N VAL A 157 13.64 -9.75 2.17
CA VAL A 157 13.20 -9.30 3.50
C VAL A 157 14.38 -8.80 4.32
N LEU A 158 14.22 -7.63 4.93
CA LEU A 158 15.24 -7.01 5.76
C LEU A 158 14.68 -6.67 7.15
N THR A 159 15.56 -6.72 8.14
CA THR A 159 15.28 -6.13 9.45
C THR A 159 16.34 -5.07 9.72
N VAL A 160 15.90 -3.82 9.79
CA VAL A 160 16.81 -2.66 9.83
C VAL A 160 16.72 -1.93 11.16
N ASP A 161 17.84 -1.51 11.69
CA ASP A 161 17.88 -0.57 12.81
C ASP A 161 17.68 0.87 12.32
N LYS A 162 17.56 1.81 13.25
CA LYS A 162 17.37 3.23 12.92
C LYS A 162 18.48 3.80 12.03
N LYS A 163 19.74 3.36 12.22
CA LYS A 163 20.89 3.87 11.45
C LYS A 163 20.78 3.40 10.00
N GLU A 164 20.48 2.12 9.82
CA GLU A 164 20.31 1.53 8.49
C GLU A 164 19.07 2.08 7.77
N ALA A 165 17.94 2.27 8.48
CA ALA A 165 16.77 2.91 7.92
C ALA A 165 17.08 4.33 7.40
N VAL A 166 17.84 5.12 8.17
CA VAL A 166 18.26 6.47 7.74
C VAL A 166 19.21 6.40 6.53
N ARG A 167 20.12 5.41 6.46
CA ARG A 167 20.96 5.21 5.27
C ARG A 167 20.11 4.90 4.05
N ILE A 168 19.17 3.95 4.16
CA ILE A 168 18.26 3.57 3.08
C ILE A 168 17.49 4.79 2.57
N LEU A 169 16.91 5.59 3.46
CA LEU A 169 16.17 6.80 3.09
C LEU A 169 17.03 7.84 2.34
N ARG A 170 18.34 7.89 2.60
CA ARG A 170 19.25 8.87 2.00
C ARG A 170 19.87 8.42 0.69
N GLU A 171 20.12 7.12 0.55
CA GLU A 171 21.01 6.59 -0.48
C GLU A 171 20.29 5.67 -1.47
N GLU A 172 19.11 5.14 -1.12
CA GLU A 172 18.41 4.14 -1.91
C GLU A 172 17.10 4.67 -2.51
N ARG A 173 16.53 3.90 -3.41
CA ARG A 173 15.18 4.15 -3.92
C ARG A 173 14.15 3.62 -2.94
N VAL A 174 13.31 4.49 -2.44
CA VAL A 174 12.33 4.18 -1.37
C VAL A 174 10.93 4.59 -1.80
N SER A 175 9.93 3.80 -1.47
CA SER A 175 8.54 4.21 -1.65
C SER A 175 8.14 5.27 -0.62
N LEU A 176 7.26 6.20 -1.00
CA LEU A 176 6.77 7.23 -0.06
C LEU A 176 6.13 6.64 1.20
N ARG A 177 5.54 5.44 1.10
CA ARG A 177 4.92 4.76 2.24
C ARG A 177 5.94 4.26 3.28
N ALA A 178 7.20 4.13 2.90
CA ALA A 178 8.28 3.71 3.79
C ALA A 178 9.16 4.89 4.26
N ALA A 179 8.98 6.07 3.71
CA ALA A 179 9.68 7.30 4.07
C ALA A 179 8.87 8.11 5.12
#